data_55265438a02fe237c673fe7bca582fd2
#
_entry.id   55265438a02fe237c673fe7bca582fd2
#
_cell.length_a   1.000
_cell.length_b   1.000
_cell.length_c   1.000
_cell.angle_alpha   90.00
_cell.angle_beta   90.00
_cell.angle_gamma   90.00
#
_symmetry.space_group_name_H-M   'P 1'
#
loop_
_entity.id
_entity.type
_entity.pdbx_description
1 polymer ?
#
loop_
_entity_poly.entity_id
_entity_poly.type
_entity_poly.pdbx_seq_one_letter_code
_entity_poly.pdbx_strand_id
1 'polypeptide(L)'
;MTNEIKRVFGYFTIADWEREQNWLTEMSEQGWRFVKTNGFFYTFERCVPERVAYRLDYSGLRRGDRGDYYAMFRDYGWEYLQDINGFSYFRKPADGVSKEELELFSDGESRIKMIKKFLVAKMPLAYLIFLAVILVNAEPYCDVIVKLLHGDPLQIGEVHILLSLAVLIAVLIFVTVQSVRAYHRIKKEYQNLA
;
A
#
# COMPACT_ATOMS: atom_id res chain seq x y z
N MET A 1 -18.29 10.46 28.09
CA MET A 1 -17.00 10.81 27.45
C MET A 1 -17.27 10.92 25.97
N THR A 2 -17.18 12.12 25.40
CA THR A 2 -17.33 12.34 23.96
C THR A 2 -16.15 11.68 23.28
N ASN A 3 -16.42 10.62 22.47
CA ASN A 3 -15.42 10.01 21.62
C ASN A 3 -15.02 11.04 20.54
N GLU A 4 -13.96 11.78 20.80
CA GLU A 4 -13.39 12.70 19.82
C GLU A 4 -12.79 11.87 18.66
N ILE A 5 -13.25 12.12 17.45
CA ILE A 5 -12.80 11.41 16.24
C ILE A 5 -11.98 12.38 15.41
N LYS A 6 -10.79 11.93 15.00
CA LYS A 6 -9.87 12.66 14.10
C LYS A 6 -9.73 11.90 12.80
N ARG A 7 -9.84 12.61 11.68
CA ARG A 7 -9.60 12.05 10.35
C ARG A 7 -8.40 12.75 9.72
N VAL A 8 -7.38 11.97 9.32
CA VAL A 8 -6.12 12.48 8.79
C VAL A 8 -5.88 11.88 7.41
N PHE A 9 -5.46 12.71 6.45
CA PHE A 9 -4.97 12.23 5.17
C PHE A 9 -3.56 11.67 5.34
N GLY A 10 -3.32 10.47 4.84
CA GLY A 10 -2.02 9.83 4.78
C GLY A 10 -1.88 9.03 3.48
N TYR A 11 -0.77 9.21 2.79
CA TYR A 11 -0.47 8.44 1.58
C TYR A 11 0.80 7.62 1.78
N PHE A 12 0.62 6.30 1.79
CA PHE A 12 1.69 5.33 1.92
C PHE A 12 1.63 4.35 0.75
N THR A 13 2.78 4.15 0.12
CA THR A 13 2.95 3.14 -0.92
C THR A 13 3.41 1.82 -0.30
N ILE A 14 3.48 0.76 -1.09
CA ILE A 14 4.04 -0.51 -0.63
C ILE A 14 5.49 -0.38 -0.13
N ALA A 15 6.23 0.64 -0.59
CA ALA A 15 7.56 0.94 -0.11
C ALA A 15 7.59 1.61 1.27
N ASP A 16 6.46 2.17 1.71
CA ASP A 16 6.34 3.00 2.90
C ASP A 16 5.62 2.27 4.06
N TRP A 17 5.36 0.97 3.95
CA TRP A 17 4.61 0.20 4.94
C TRP A 17 5.21 0.28 6.37
N GLU A 18 6.55 0.30 6.50
CA GLU A 18 7.21 0.50 7.80
C GLU A 18 6.99 1.93 8.33
N ARG A 19 7.04 2.93 7.44
CA ARG A 19 6.74 4.32 7.80
C ARG A 19 5.30 4.49 8.26
N GLU A 20 4.36 3.79 7.61
CA GLU A 20 2.96 3.75 8.03
C GLU A 20 2.80 3.13 9.42
N GLN A 21 3.43 1.98 9.69
CA GLN A 21 3.41 1.33 11.01
C GLN A 21 3.94 2.24 12.11
N ASN A 22 5.09 2.89 11.88
CA ASN A 22 5.70 3.81 12.84
C ASN A 22 4.80 5.02 13.10
N TRP A 23 4.23 5.59 12.04
CA TRP A 23 3.30 6.71 12.16
C TRP A 23 2.05 6.36 12.97
N LEU A 24 1.47 5.17 12.78
CA LEU A 24 0.34 4.71 13.59
C LEU A 24 0.73 4.54 15.08
N THR A 25 1.94 4.05 15.35
CA THR A 25 2.49 3.95 16.71
C THR A 25 2.64 5.34 17.35
N GLU A 26 3.25 6.31 16.64
CA GLU A 26 3.39 7.69 17.08
C GLU A 26 2.04 8.36 17.38
N MET A 27 1.03 8.10 16.55
CA MET A 27 -0.33 8.60 16.80
C MET A 27 -0.91 8.06 18.10
N SER A 28 -0.70 6.78 18.41
CA SER A 28 -1.15 6.15 19.66
C SER A 28 -0.45 6.75 20.90
N GLU A 29 0.85 7.01 20.79
CA GLU A 29 1.63 7.69 21.85
C GLU A 29 1.16 9.14 22.08
N GLN A 30 0.56 9.79 21.07
CA GLN A 30 -0.07 11.10 21.17
C GLN A 30 -1.52 11.04 21.68
N GLY A 31 -2.04 9.85 22.01
CA GLY A 31 -3.41 9.64 22.48
C GLY A 31 -4.45 9.56 21.35
N TRP A 32 -4.05 9.09 20.18
CA TRP A 32 -4.93 8.87 19.03
C TRP A 32 -4.86 7.41 18.58
N ARG A 33 -5.83 6.62 19.01
CA ARG A 33 -5.94 5.20 18.64
C ARG A 33 -6.47 5.05 17.23
N PHE A 34 -5.77 4.28 16.40
CA PHE A 34 -6.22 3.95 15.06
C PHE A 34 -7.49 3.09 15.08
N VAL A 35 -8.48 3.48 14.27
CA VAL A 35 -9.76 2.77 14.13
C VAL A 35 -9.85 2.09 12.76
N LYS A 36 -9.66 2.86 11.69
CA LYS A 36 -9.75 2.35 10.31
C LYS A 36 -9.10 3.28 9.29
N THR A 37 -8.80 2.74 8.12
CA THR A 37 -8.40 3.51 6.95
C THR A 37 -9.11 3.01 5.68
N ASN A 38 -9.19 3.85 4.66
CA ASN A 38 -9.53 3.45 3.29
C ASN A 38 -8.33 3.51 2.34
N GLY A 39 -7.11 3.62 2.90
CA GLY A 39 -5.85 3.73 2.17
C GLY A 39 -5.38 5.17 1.93
N PHE A 40 -6.27 6.16 2.10
CA PHE A 40 -5.95 7.59 1.99
C PHE A 40 -6.33 8.37 3.24
N PHE A 41 -7.43 8.02 3.87
CA PHE A 41 -7.91 8.67 5.08
C PHE A 41 -7.90 7.69 6.24
N TYR A 42 -7.21 8.08 7.30
CA TYR A 42 -7.07 7.34 8.55
C TYR A 42 -7.98 7.96 9.60
N THR A 43 -8.76 7.14 10.26
CA THR A 43 -9.68 7.54 11.32
C THR A 43 -9.09 7.11 12.65
N PHE A 44 -9.02 8.05 13.58
CA PHE A 44 -8.53 7.84 14.94
C PHE A 44 -9.60 8.24 15.94
N GLU A 45 -9.59 7.62 17.09
CA GLU A 45 -10.37 8.02 18.27
C GLU A 45 -9.45 8.50 19.39
N ARG A 46 -9.94 9.43 20.20
CA ARG A 46 -9.19 9.92 21.35
C ARG A 46 -9.07 8.83 22.40
N CYS A 47 -7.86 8.58 22.89
CA CYS A 47 -7.57 7.64 23.97
C CYS A 47 -6.54 8.22 24.94
N VAL A 48 -6.28 7.51 26.02
CA VAL A 48 -5.11 7.77 26.87
C VAL A 48 -3.88 7.41 26.02
N PRO A 49 -2.82 8.25 26.01
CA PRO A 49 -1.56 7.90 25.36
C PRO A 49 -1.08 6.52 25.78
N GLU A 50 -0.86 5.66 24.81
CA GLU A 50 -0.46 4.27 25.03
C GLU A 50 0.63 3.87 24.03
N ARG A 51 1.56 3.04 24.47
CA ARG A 51 2.59 2.49 23.61
C ARG A 51 2.09 1.21 22.98
N VAL A 52 1.69 1.32 21.73
CA VAL A 52 1.12 0.21 20.93
C VAL A 52 1.93 0.04 19.65
N ALA A 53 2.36 -1.16 19.35
CA ALA A 53 2.95 -1.49 18.07
C ALA A 53 1.86 -1.79 17.05
N TYR A 54 1.96 -1.19 15.87
CA TYR A 54 1.13 -1.53 14.71
C TYR A 54 1.97 -2.30 13.70
N ARG A 55 1.37 -3.32 13.08
CA ARG A 55 2.02 -4.13 12.04
C ARG A 55 1.05 -4.42 10.91
N LEU A 56 1.62 -4.44 9.71
CA LEU A 56 0.91 -4.74 8.47
C LEU A 56 1.49 -6.02 7.86
N ASP A 57 0.61 -6.94 7.45
CA ASP A 57 0.99 -8.12 6.69
C ASP A 57 0.15 -8.27 5.41
N TYR A 58 0.78 -8.71 4.34
CA TYR A 58 0.13 -9.08 3.09
C TYR A 58 0.04 -10.60 2.99
N SER A 59 -1.00 -11.17 3.55
CA SER A 59 -1.20 -12.63 3.55
C SER A 59 -1.49 -13.20 2.17
N GLY A 60 -2.20 -12.43 1.33
CA GLY A 60 -2.71 -12.91 0.03
C GLY A 60 -3.72 -14.04 0.14
N LEU A 61 -4.24 -14.32 1.34
CA LEU A 61 -5.18 -15.41 1.60
C LEU A 61 -6.59 -15.10 1.09
N ARG A 62 -7.31 -16.14 0.67
CA ARG A 62 -8.75 -16.04 0.36
C ARG A 62 -9.55 -15.84 1.65
N ARG A 63 -10.74 -15.26 1.54
CA ARG A 63 -11.60 -14.97 2.71
C ARG A 63 -11.86 -16.17 3.61
N GLY A 64 -11.98 -17.39 3.03
CA GLY A 64 -12.23 -18.63 3.80
C GLY A 64 -11.08 -19.06 4.69
N ASP A 65 -9.84 -18.74 4.32
CA ASP A 65 -8.62 -19.21 4.99
C ASP A 65 -8.11 -18.24 6.06
N ARG A 66 -8.82 -17.13 6.28
CA ARG A 66 -8.35 -16.03 7.15
C ARG A 66 -8.61 -16.29 8.63
N GLY A 67 -9.55 -17.16 8.95
CA GLY A 67 -9.91 -17.46 10.35
C GLY A 67 -8.72 -17.98 11.15
N ASP A 68 -8.08 -19.04 10.65
CA ASP A 68 -6.91 -19.65 11.28
C ASP A 68 -5.71 -18.71 11.30
N TYR A 69 -5.54 -17.93 10.23
CA TYR A 69 -4.51 -16.90 10.14
C TYR A 69 -4.64 -15.82 11.23
N TYR A 70 -5.86 -15.27 11.45
CA TYR A 70 -6.07 -14.30 12.52
C TYR A 70 -6.01 -14.93 13.90
N ALA A 71 -6.43 -16.20 14.05
CA ALA A 71 -6.31 -16.94 15.29
C ALA A 71 -4.83 -17.10 15.69
N MET A 72 -3.98 -17.45 14.73
CA MET A 72 -2.54 -17.54 14.96
C MET A 72 -1.97 -16.23 15.50
N PHE A 73 -2.27 -15.09 14.87
CA PHE A 73 -1.79 -13.77 15.35
C PHE A 73 -2.31 -13.43 16.74
N ARG A 74 -3.57 -13.76 17.02
CA ARG A 74 -4.17 -13.57 18.35
C ARG A 74 -3.45 -14.37 19.42
N ASP A 75 -3.03 -15.60 19.13
CA ASP A 75 -2.28 -16.45 20.06
C ASP A 75 -0.90 -15.86 20.41
N TYR A 76 -0.33 -15.06 19.49
CA TYR A 76 0.87 -14.25 19.74
C TYR A 76 0.60 -12.87 20.34
N GLY A 77 -0.65 -12.59 20.76
CA GLY A 77 -1.05 -11.36 21.42
C GLY A 77 -1.32 -10.20 20.47
N TRP A 78 -1.44 -10.45 19.17
CA TRP A 78 -1.82 -9.44 18.17
C TRP A 78 -3.33 -9.37 18.01
N GLU A 79 -3.87 -8.16 18.05
CA GLU A 79 -5.27 -7.87 17.75
C GLU A 79 -5.41 -7.49 16.29
N TYR A 80 -6.28 -8.20 15.56
CA TYR A 80 -6.65 -7.85 14.20
C TYR A 80 -7.58 -6.64 14.19
N LEU A 81 -7.34 -5.69 13.29
CA LEU A 81 -8.13 -4.45 13.16
C LEU A 81 -8.96 -4.43 11.88
N GLN A 82 -8.31 -4.57 10.74
CA GLN A 82 -8.98 -4.53 9.44
C GLN A 82 -8.11 -5.09 8.31
N ASP A 83 -8.77 -5.34 7.17
CA ASP A 83 -8.10 -5.59 5.89
C ASP A 83 -8.37 -4.47 4.91
N ILE A 84 -7.33 -4.05 4.20
CA ILE A 84 -7.45 -3.15 3.07
C ILE A 84 -6.40 -3.46 2.00
N ASN A 85 -6.82 -3.47 0.74
CA ASN A 85 -5.96 -3.71 -0.43
C ASN A 85 -5.11 -5.00 -0.35
N GLY A 86 -5.52 -5.97 0.52
CA GLY A 86 -4.82 -7.22 0.77
C GLY A 86 -3.84 -7.18 1.94
N PHE A 87 -3.70 -6.03 2.59
CA PHE A 87 -2.98 -5.90 3.86
C PHE A 87 -3.94 -6.09 5.02
N SER A 88 -3.49 -6.86 6.01
CA SER A 88 -4.12 -7.02 7.33
C SER A 88 -3.38 -6.14 8.32
N TYR A 89 -4.13 -5.35 9.07
CA TYR A 89 -3.61 -4.46 10.12
C TYR A 89 -3.78 -5.13 11.46
N PHE A 90 -2.70 -5.14 12.23
CA PHE A 90 -2.63 -5.69 13.58
C PHE A 90 -2.10 -4.67 14.55
N ARG A 91 -2.50 -4.78 15.81
CA ARG A 91 -1.89 -4.01 16.92
C ARG A 91 -1.58 -4.93 18.11
N LYS A 92 -0.58 -4.54 18.90
CA LYS A 92 -0.18 -5.21 20.13
C LYS A 92 0.33 -4.20 21.14
N PRO A 93 -0.07 -4.29 22.44
CA PRO A 93 0.56 -3.50 23.50
C PRO A 93 2.09 -3.72 23.48
N ALA A 94 2.85 -2.62 23.58
CA ALA A 94 4.30 -2.65 23.46
C ALA A 94 5.04 -2.39 24.79
N ASP A 95 4.30 -2.12 25.88
CA ASP A 95 4.91 -1.90 27.19
C ASP A 95 5.51 -3.17 27.76
N GLY A 96 6.82 -3.13 28.03
CA GLY A 96 7.56 -4.27 28.58
C GLY A 96 7.79 -5.43 27.60
N VAL A 97 7.46 -5.25 26.31
CA VAL A 97 7.63 -6.26 25.26
C VAL A 97 8.93 -6.02 24.49
N SER A 98 9.69 -7.07 24.22
CA SER A 98 10.94 -6.96 23.47
C SER A 98 10.69 -6.55 22.00
N LYS A 99 11.70 -5.96 21.36
CA LYS A 99 11.57 -5.55 19.96
C LYS A 99 11.32 -6.74 19.04
N GLU A 100 11.92 -7.87 19.34
CA GLU A 100 11.80 -9.13 18.58
C GLU A 100 10.38 -9.68 18.65
N GLU A 101 9.71 -9.58 19.81
CA GLU A 101 8.32 -10.01 20.00
C GLU A 101 7.30 -9.06 19.37
N LEU A 102 7.72 -7.82 19.05
CA LEU A 102 6.92 -6.84 18.34
C LEU A 102 7.06 -6.92 16.82
N GLU A 103 7.92 -7.80 16.30
CA GLU A 103 8.05 -8.04 14.87
C GLU A 103 7.15 -9.19 14.43
N LEU A 104 6.37 -8.99 13.34
CA LEU A 104 5.59 -10.07 12.71
C LEU A 104 6.46 -11.04 11.92
N PHE A 105 7.61 -10.56 11.47
CA PHE A 105 8.55 -11.33 10.68
C PHE A 105 9.87 -11.43 11.41
N SER A 106 10.24 -12.63 11.80
CA SER A 106 11.52 -12.91 12.47
C SER A 106 12.72 -12.82 11.54
N ASP A 107 12.49 -12.82 10.21
CA ASP A 107 13.55 -12.80 9.21
C ASP A 107 13.21 -11.93 8.00
N GLY A 108 14.25 -11.50 7.29
CA GLY A 108 14.13 -10.71 6.08
C GLY A 108 13.54 -11.47 4.90
N GLU A 109 13.65 -12.78 4.89
CA GLU A 109 13.11 -13.62 3.81
C GLU A 109 11.58 -13.56 3.77
N SER A 110 10.94 -13.59 4.93
CA SER A 110 9.48 -13.46 5.06
C SER A 110 8.97 -12.11 4.57
N ARG A 111 9.70 -11.02 4.84
CA ARG A 111 9.39 -9.68 4.33
C ARG A 111 9.54 -9.59 2.81
N ILE A 112 10.60 -10.16 2.24
CA ILE A 112 10.78 -10.24 0.79
C ILE A 112 9.65 -11.06 0.15
N LYS A 113 9.27 -12.18 0.76
CA LYS A 113 8.14 -13.02 0.30
C LYS A 113 6.82 -12.25 0.29
N MET A 114 6.55 -11.45 1.32
CA MET A 114 5.36 -10.60 1.40
C MET A 114 5.29 -9.63 0.22
N ILE A 115 6.37 -8.91 -0.07
CA ILE A 115 6.41 -7.95 -1.18
C ILE A 115 6.32 -8.65 -2.54
N LYS A 116 7.02 -9.77 -2.72
CA LYS A 116 6.88 -10.57 -3.95
C LYS A 116 5.43 -11.00 -4.18
N LYS A 117 4.73 -11.49 -3.15
CA LYS A 117 3.31 -11.85 -3.25
C LYS A 117 2.45 -10.66 -3.69
N PHE A 118 2.67 -9.48 -3.09
CA PHE A 118 1.95 -8.26 -3.46
C PHE A 118 2.21 -7.89 -4.93
N LEU A 119 3.47 -7.84 -5.35
CA LEU A 119 3.84 -7.47 -6.72
C LEU A 119 3.26 -8.45 -7.74
N VAL A 120 3.39 -9.75 -7.52
CA VAL A 120 2.84 -10.79 -8.39
C VAL A 120 1.31 -10.71 -8.47
N ALA A 121 0.63 -10.37 -7.37
CA ALA A 121 -0.83 -10.29 -7.33
C ALA A 121 -1.39 -9.01 -7.98
N LYS A 122 -0.70 -7.88 -7.88
CA LYS A 122 -1.24 -6.56 -8.26
C LYS A 122 -0.69 -6.02 -9.57
N MET A 123 0.58 -6.26 -9.89
CA MET A 123 1.20 -5.73 -11.10
C MET A 123 0.54 -6.24 -12.40
N PRO A 124 0.28 -7.55 -12.58
CA PRO A 124 -0.35 -8.03 -13.82
C PRO A 124 -1.72 -7.39 -14.06
N LEU A 125 -2.51 -7.21 -12.99
CA LEU A 125 -3.82 -6.57 -13.10
C LEU A 125 -3.70 -5.10 -13.53
N ALA A 126 -2.74 -4.35 -12.98
CA ALA A 126 -2.49 -2.97 -13.38
C ALA A 126 -2.10 -2.86 -14.86
N TYR A 127 -1.22 -3.75 -15.33
CA TYR A 127 -0.82 -3.81 -16.75
C TYR A 127 -1.98 -4.22 -17.66
N LEU A 128 -2.83 -5.17 -17.25
CA LEU A 128 -4.02 -5.56 -18.02
C LEU A 128 -5.02 -4.43 -18.16
N ILE A 129 -5.27 -3.69 -17.08
CA ILE A 129 -6.15 -2.51 -17.11
C ILE A 129 -5.55 -1.45 -18.05
N PHE A 130 -4.25 -1.17 -17.95
CA PHE A 130 -3.55 -0.24 -18.84
C PHE A 130 -3.70 -0.65 -20.30
N LEU A 131 -3.43 -1.93 -20.62
CA LEU A 131 -3.57 -2.46 -21.96
C LEU A 131 -5.02 -2.34 -22.48
N ALA A 132 -6.01 -2.66 -21.65
CA ALA A 132 -7.42 -2.53 -22.02
C ALA A 132 -7.80 -1.08 -22.35
N VAL A 133 -7.34 -0.11 -21.54
CA VAL A 133 -7.56 1.32 -21.82
C VAL A 133 -6.92 1.75 -23.14
N ILE A 134 -5.69 1.32 -23.41
CA ILE A 134 -5.01 1.61 -24.69
C ILE A 134 -5.78 1.02 -25.88
N LEU A 135 -6.21 -0.24 -25.77
CA LEU A 135 -6.91 -0.93 -26.86
C LEU A 135 -8.28 -0.30 -27.16
N VAL A 136 -9.05 0.06 -26.12
CA VAL A 136 -10.35 0.71 -26.28
C VAL A 136 -10.24 2.11 -26.92
N ASN A 137 -9.12 2.79 -26.71
CA ASN A 137 -8.86 4.12 -27.28
C ASN A 137 -7.82 4.11 -28.40
N ALA A 138 -7.55 2.95 -29.02
CA ALA A 138 -6.49 2.83 -30.02
C ALA A 138 -6.71 3.71 -31.24
N GLU A 139 -7.94 3.76 -31.77
CA GLU A 139 -8.27 4.55 -32.95
C GLU A 139 -8.00 6.05 -32.73
N PRO A 140 -8.59 6.75 -31.74
CA PRO A 140 -8.32 8.16 -31.52
C PRO A 140 -6.84 8.45 -31.17
N TYR A 141 -6.12 7.51 -30.50
CA TYR A 141 -4.70 7.72 -30.24
C TYR A 141 -3.88 7.62 -31.53
N CYS A 142 -4.17 6.65 -32.42
CA CYS A 142 -3.49 6.52 -33.68
C CYS A 142 -3.72 7.75 -34.59
N ASP A 143 -4.95 8.22 -34.69
CA ASP A 143 -5.29 9.39 -35.51
C ASP A 143 -4.54 10.63 -35.07
N VAL A 144 -4.50 10.91 -33.78
CA VAL A 144 -3.79 12.08 -33.23
C VAL A 144 -2.28 11.95 -33.41
N ILE A 145 -1.71 10.76 -33.24
CA ILE A 145 -0.27 10.52 -33.48
C ILE A 145 0.08 10.72 -34.96
N VAL A 146 -0.74 10.20 -35.87
CA VAL A 146 -0.53 10.37 -37.32
C VAL A 146 -0.57 11.86 -37.70
N LYS A 147 -1.54 12.63 -37.23
CA LYS A 147 -1.60 14.08 -37.46
C LYS A 147 -0.36 14.80 -36.92
N LEU A 148 0.08 14.42 -35.71
CA LEU A 148 1.27 15.01 -35.09
C LEU A 148 2.54 14.75 -35.95
N LEU A 149 2.67 13.54 -36.50
CA LEU A 149 3.79 13.17 -37.37
C LEU A 149 3.77 13.88 -38.71
N HIS A 150 2.59 14.26 -39.24
CA HIS A 150 2.45 15.00 -40.49
C HIS A 150 2.56 16.53 -40.27
N GLY A 151 2.61 16.99 -39.02
CA GLY A 151 2.67 18.43 -38.71
C GLY A 151 1.32 19.12 -38.83
N ASP A 152 0.23 18.36 -38.84
CA ASP A 152 -1.12 18.94 -38.93
C ASP A 152 -1.53 19.62 -37.62
N PRO A 153 -2.31 20.73 -37.68
CA PRO A 153 -2.74 21.43 -36.49
C PRO A 153 -3.72 20.56 -35.67
N LEU A 154 -3.43 20.43 -34.37
CA LEU A 154 -4.28 19.68 -33.46
C LEU A 154 -5.47 20.53 -32.97
N GLN A 155 -6.64 19.93 -32.92
CA GLN A 155 -7.81 20.50 -32.26
C GLN A 155 -7.73 20.36 -30.74
N ILE A 156 -8.48 21.20 -29.99
CA ILE A 156 -8.49 21.17 -28.53
C ILE A 156 -8.84 19.77 -27.98
N GLY A 157 -9.79 19.07 -28.60
CA GLY A 157 -10.16 17.70 -28.21
C GLY A 157 -9.01 16.71 -28.37
N GLU A 158 -8.20 16.84 -29.43
CA GLU A 158 -7.05 15.99 -29.71
C GLU A 158 -5.89 16.23 -28.72
N VAL A 159 -5.71 17.46 -28.27
CA VAL A 159 -4.76 17.79 -27.20
C VAL A 159 -5.15 17.10 -25.89
N HIS A 160 -6.44 17.04 -25.56
CA HIS A 160 -6.91 16.29 -24.39
C HIS A 160 -6.64 14.79 -24.49
N ILE A 161 -6.75 14.20 -25.69
CA ILE A 161 -6.42 12.78 -25.93
C ILE A 161 -4.94 12.52 -25.65
N LEU A 162 -4.02 13.36 -26.16
CA LEU A 162 -2.58 13.24 -25.89
C LEU A 162 -2.26 13.42 -24.40
N LEU A 163 -2.91 14.38 -23.75
CA LEU A 163 -2.70 14.62 -22.33
C LEU A 163 -3.16 13.42 -21.49
N SER A 164 -4.31 12.83 -21.82
CA SER A 164 -4.81 11.63 -21.13
C SER A 164 -3.86 10.45 -21.28
N LEU A 165 -3.32 10.23 -22.48
CA LEU A 165 -2.32 9.19 -22.73
C LEU A 165 -1.03 9.44 -21.94
N ALA A 166 -0.53 10.68 -21.93
CA ALA A 166 0.66 11.04 -21.17
C ALA A 166 0.49 10.82 -19.68
N VAL A 167 -0.66 11.21 -19.11
CA VAL A 167 -0.99 10.95 -17.68
C VAL A 167 -1.05 9.47 -17.39
N LEU A 168 -1.68 8.67 -18.26
CA LEU A 168 -1.78 7.22 -18.10
C LEU A 168 -0.40 6.56 -18.08
N ILE A 169 0.48 6.92 -19.00
CA ILE A 169 1.87 6.44 -19.07
C ILE A 169 2.64 6.87 -17.81
N ALA A 170 2.52 8.12 -17.39
CA ALA A 170 3.19 8.63 -16.20
C ALA A 170 2.78 7.86 -14.93
N VAL A 171 1.48 7.57 -14.77
CA VAL A 171 0.97 6.76 -13.65
C VAL A 171 1.56 5.33 -13.70
N LEU A 172 1.59 4.70 -14.88
CA LEU A 172 2.17 3.36 -15.00
C LEU A 172 3.66 3.32 -14.63
N ILE A 173 4.43 4.31 -15.15
CA ILE A 173 5.86 4.44 -14.83
C ILE A 173 6.02 4.66 -13.33
N PHE A 174 5.25 5.56 -12.72
CA PHE A 174 5.30 5.85 -11.30
C PHE A 174 5.08 4.60 -10.46
N VAL A 175 3.99 3.86 -10.71
CA VAL A 175 3.67 2.63 -9.98
C VAL A 175 4.77 1.57 -10.14
N THR A 176 5.28 1.40 -11.36
CA THR A 176 6.36 0.45 -11.65
C THR A 176 7.65 0.81 -10.90
N VAL A 177 8.07 2.08 -10.98
CA VAL A 177 9.29 2.57 -10.31
C VAL A 177 9.19 2.43 -8.80
N GLN A 178 8.05 2.79 -8.21
CA GLN A 178 7.82 2.62 -6.77
C GLN A 178 7.91 1.16 -6.34
N SER A 179 7.32 0.26 -7.12
CA SER A 179 7.34 -1.18 -6.86
C SER A 179 8.74 -1.78 -6.93
N VAL A 180 9.51 -1.39 -7.96
CA VAL A 180 10.90 -1.83 -8.13
C VAL A 180 11.80 -1.27 -7.02
N ARG A 181 11.64 0.01 -6.66
CA ARG A 181 12.39 0.63 -5.56
C ARG A 181 12.11 -0.07 -4.22
N ALA A 182 10.83 -0.37 -3.93
CA ALA A 182 10.44 -1.12 -2.74
C ALA A 182 11.17 -2.47 -2.67
N TYR A 183 11.13 -3.23 -3.76
CA TYR A 183 11.78 -4.53 -3.85
C TYR A 183 13.30 -4.44 -3.65
N HIS A 184 13.98 -3.50 -4.34
CA HIS A 184 15.43 -3.34 -4.24
C HIS A 184 15.88 -2.85 -2.86
N ARG A 185 15.14 -1.89 -2.25
CA ARG A 185 15.43 -1.40 -0.91
C ARG A 185 15.45 -2.54 0.10
N ILE A 186 14.42 -3.35 0.10
CA ILE A 186 14.28 -4.43 1.05
C ILE A 186 15.30 -5.52 0.80
N LYS A 187 15.54 -5.89 -0.48
CA LYS A 187 16.59 -6.84 -0.81
C LYS A 187 17.97 -6.39 -0.31
N LYS A 188 18.31 -5.10 -0.47
CA LYS A 188 19.59 -4.53 -0.01
C LYS A 188 19.69 -4.52 1.51
N GLU A 189 18.63 -4.15 2.22
CA GLU A 189 18.59 -4.10 3.68
C GLU A 189 18.86 -5.47 4.29
N TYR A 190 18.34 -6.53 3.68
CA TYR A 190 18.55 -7.90 4.17
C TYR A 190 19.83 -8.56 3.73
N GLN A 191 20.42 -8.17 2.60
CA GLN A 191 21.76 -8.64 2.22
C GLN A 191 22.86 -8.07 3.12
N ASN A 192 22.60 -6.96 3.79
CA ASN A 192 23.55 -6.34 4.73
C ASN A 192 23.42 -6.88 6.17
N LEU A 193 22.40 -7.71 6.45
CA LEU A 193 22.15 -8.33 7.76
C LEU A 193 22.58 -9.82 7.81
N ALA A 194 22.89 -10.42 6.68
CA ALA A 194 23.39 -11.78 6.52
C ALA A 194 24.91 -11.78 6.40
#